data_0ac24747ee375eac6a2d440f639658fa
#
_entry.id   0ac24747ee375eac6a2d440f639658fa
#
_cell.length_a   1.000
_cell.length_b   1.000
_cell.length_c   1.000
_cell.angle_alpha   90.00
_cell.angle_beta   90.00
_cell.angle_gamma   90.00
#
_symmetry.space_group_name_H-M   'P 1'
#
loop_
_entity.id
_entity.type
_entity.pdbx_description
1 polymer ?
#
loop_
_entity_poly.entity_id
_entity_poly.type
_entity_poly.pdbx_seq_one_letter_code
_entity_poly.pdbx_strand_id
1 'polypeptide(L)'
;MVKIAVMGDYDSIYGFAAIGLSTFPIRNNNAAEGSKILKNLAENGFGVIYITAELAGVLAGEISRYRDRLFPAIILIPGIRGNTGEGVSSVKKSVEQAVGSDILFSG
;
A
#
# COMPACT_ATOMS: atom_id res chain seq x y z
N MET A 1 -4.14 -2.04 -18.97
CA MET A 1 -4.18 -2.79 -17.71
C MET A 1 -3.49 -1.99 -16.62
N VAL A 2 -4.11 -1.92 -15.47
CA VAL A 2 -3.56 -1.16 -14.35
C VAL A 2 -2.47 -1.96 -13.66
N LYS A 3 -1.31 -1.34 -13.45
CA LYS A 3 -0.24 -1.96 -12.69
C LYS A 3 -0.52 -1.76 -11.20
N ILE A 4 -0.30 -2.79 -10.42
CA ILE A 4 -0.54 -2.76 -8.99
C ILE A 4 0.76 -3.09 -8.24
N ALA A 5 1.14 -2.24 -7.31
CA ALA A 5 2.33 -2.41 -6.50
C ALA A 5 1.98 -2.58 -5.03
N VAL A 6 2.87 -3.22 -4.29
CA VAL A 6 2.74 -3.38 -2.85
C VAL A 6 4.05 -2.97 -2.20
N MET A 7 4.01 -2.04 -1.26
CA MET A 7 5.17 -1.53 -0.55
C MET A 7 5.05 -1.81 0.94
N GLY A 8 6.16 -2.15 1.55
CA GLY A 8 6.20 -2.39 3.00
C GLY A 8 7.37 -3.27 3.37
N ASP A 9 7.39 -3.74 4.62
CA ASP A 9 8.42 -4.67 5.04
C ASP A 9 8.20 -6.03 4.38
N TYR A 10 9.29 -6.73 4.15
CA TYR A 10 9.27 -8.00 3.42
C TYR A 10 8.26 -9.00 3.98
N ASP A 11 8.27 -9.17 5.31
CA ASP A 11 7.41 -10.16 5.93
C ASP A 11 5.92 -9.88 5.74
N SER A 12 5.57 -8.60 5.62
CA SER A 12 4.18 -8.21 5.43
C SER A 12 3.70 -8.35 3.99
N ILE A 13 4.60 -8.21 3.03
CA ILE A 13 4.18 -8.09 1.63
C ILE A 13 4.56 -9.28 0.73
N TYR A 14 5.45 -10.16 1.16
CA TYR A 14 5.96 -11.19 0.26
C TYR A 14 4.87 -12.08 -0.32
N GLY A 15 3.80 -12.31 0.42
CA GLY A 15 2.70 -13.16 -0.05
C GLY A 15 1.98 -12.60 -1.27
N PHE A 16 2.02 -11.29 -1.45
CA PHE A 16 1.35 -10.67 -2.59
C PHE A 16 2.03 -10.98 -3.92
N ALA A 17 3.31 -11.32 -3.88
CA ALA A 17 4.02 -11.71 -5.10
C ALA A 17 3.44 -13.01 -5.67
N ALA A 18 2.94 -13.89 -4.81
CA ALA A 18 2.38 -15.16 -5.23
C ALA A 18 1.12 -14.99 -6.06
N ILE A 19 0.42 -13.87 -5.92
CA ILE A 19 -0.79 -13.60 -6.70
C ILE A 19 -0.53 -12.62 -7.84
N GLY A 20 0.73 -12.38 -8.16
CA GLY A 20 1.09 -11.63 -9.36
C GLY A 20 1.27 -10.14 -9.18
N LEU A 21 1.25 -9.64 -7.96
CA LEU A 21 1.48 -8.21 -7.73
C LEU A 21 2.97 -7.91 -7.65
N SER A 22 3.35 -6.71 -8.06
CA SER A 22 4.74 -6.27 -7.95
C SER A 22 5.01 -5.83 -6.51
N THR A 23 5.97 -6.47 -5.85
CA THR A 23 6.30 -6.16 -4.46
C THR A 23 7.59 -5.37 -4.36
N PHE A 24 7.60 -4.40 -3.44
CA PHE A 24 8.73 -3.50 -3.24
C PHE A 24 9.03 -3.42 -1.75
N PRO A 25 9.85 -4.35 -1.23
CA PRO A 25 10.16 -4.36 0.20
C PRO A 25 11.05 -3.18 0.58
N ILE A 26 10.67 -2.54 1.68
CA ILE A 26 11.40 -1.39 2.23
C ILE A 26 11.94 -1.82 3.58
N ARG A 27 13.27 -1.81 3.71
CA ARG A 27 13.91 -2.24 4.94
C ARG A 27 13.71 -1.20 6.05
N ASN A 28 13.25 -1.66 7.21
CA ASN A 28 13.08 -0.83 8.40
C ASN A 28 12.23 0.43 8.16
N ASN A 29 11.26 0.35 7.26
CA ASN A 29 10.41 1.48 6.91
C ASN A 29 11.23 2.74 6.61
N ASN A 30 12.31 2.59 5.85
CA ASN A 30 13.20 3.68 5.50
C ASN A 30 12.48 4.72 4.67
N ALA A 31 12.32 5.92 5.23
CA ALA A 31 11.54 6.96 4.58
C ALA A 31 12.17 7.43 3.26
N ALA A 32 13.49 7.55 3.21
CA ALA A 32 14.15 8.00 1.99
C ALA A 32 13.98 7.00 0.86
N GLU A 33 14.18 5.71 1.15
CA GLU A 33 14.01 4.66 0.16
C GLU A 33 12.55 4.55 -0.26
N GLY A 34 11.65 4.58 0.72
CA GLY A 34 10.22 4.48 0.45
C GLY A 34 9.71 5.63 -0.41
N SER A 35 10.13 6.86 -0.11
CA SER A 35 9.73 8.01 -0.92
C SER A 35 10.22 7.91 -2.34
N LYS A 36 11.46 7.46 -2.52
CA LYS A 36 12.03 7.30 -3.85
C LYS A 36 11.27 6.27 -4.66
N ILE A 37 10.96 5.14 -4.06
CA ILE A 37 10.23 4.08 -4.73
C ILE A 37 8.79 4.51 -5.03
N LEU A 38 8.12 5.13 -4.07
CA LEU A 38 6.75 5.61 -4.28
C LEU A 38 6.68 6.58 -5.46
N LYS A 39 7.59 7.52 -5.51
CA LYS A 39 7.65 8.48 -6.60
C LYS A 39 7.89 7.79 -7.94
N ASN A 40 8.80 6.84 -7.95
CA ASN A 40 9.12 6.07 -9.15
C ASN A 40 7.89 5.31 -9.66
N LEU A 41 7.18 4.65 -8.75
CA LEU A 41 5.97 3.91 -9.11
C LEU A 41 4.89 4.82 -9.68
N ALA A 42 4.70 5.97 -9.05
CA ALA A 42 3.71 6.93 -9.52
C ALA A 42 4.04 7.44 -10.92
N GLU A 43 5.32 7.64 -11.22
CA GLU A 43 5.77 8.13 -12.52
C GLU A 43 5.75 7.05 -13.60
N ASN A 44 5.74 5.77 -13.20
CA ASN A 44 5.81 4.66 -14.16
C ASN A 44 4.48 3.95 -14.39
N GLY A 45 3.39 4.64 -14.15
CA GLY A 45 2.08 4.15 -14.55
C GLY A 45 1.43 3.15 -13.62
N PHE A 46 1.92 3.05 -12.38
CA PHE A 46 1.24 2.23 -11.39
C PHE A 46 -0.02 2.93 -10.93
N GLY A 47 -1.15 2.30 -11.18
CA GLY A 47 -2.45 2.89 -10.86
C GLY A 47 -2.91 2.65 -9.45
N VAL A 48 -2.42 1.57 -8.81
CA VAL A 48 -2.76 1.23 -7.43
C VAL A 48 -1.50 0.86 -6.68
N ILE A 49 -1.33 1.44 -5.49
CA ILE A 49 -0.20 1.13 -4.62
C ILE A 49 -0.73 0.77 -3.24
N TYR A 50 -0.59 -0.49 -2.86
CA TYR A 50 -0.86 -0.92 -1.50
C TYR A 50 0.37 -0.63 -0.65
N ILE A 51 0.17 -0.09 0.54
CA ILE A 51 1.29 0.29 1.40
C ILE A 51 0.95 -0.09 2.84
N THR A 52 1.91 -0.69 3.54
CA THR A 52 1.67 -1.04 4.94
C THR A 52 1.42 0.22 5.77
N ALA A 53 0.59 0.10 6.80
CA ALA A 53 0.24 1.23 7.64
C ALA A 53 1.46 1.87 8.30
N GLU A 54 2.45 1.06 8.72
CA GLU A 54 3.65 1.58 9.33
C GLU A 54 4.47 2.40 8.34
N LEU A 55 4.66 1.88 7.13
CA LEU A 55 5.40 2.62 6.10
C LEU A 55 4.63 3.88 5.69
N ALA A 56 3.32 3.79 5.60
CA ALA A 56 2.50 4.96 5.26
C ALA A 56 2.66 6.07 6.29
N GLY A 57 2.83 5.70 7.56
CA GLY A 57 3.06 6.69 8.61
C GLY A 57 4.32 7.49 8.39
N VAL A 58 5.42 6.84 7.97
CA VAL A 58 6.67 7.57 7.68
C VAL A 58 6.65 8.29 6.34
N LEU A 59 5.76 7.90 5.44
CA LEU A 59 5.65 8.51 4.13
C LEU A 59 4.45 9.45 4.00
N ALA A 60 3.85 9.85 5.11
CA ALA A 60 2.63 10.64 5.10
C ALA A 60 2.74 11.90 4.23
N GLY A 61 3.86 12.60 4.31
CA GLY A 61 4.09 13.79 3.50
C GLY A 61 4.13 13.50 2.00
N GLU A 62 4.80 12.43 1.63
CA GLU A 62 4.88 12.03 0.23
C GLU A 62 3.53 11.55 -0.28
N ILE A 63 2.83 10.76 0.52
CA ILE A 63 1.52 10.24 0.16
C ILE A 63 0.52 11.38 -0.06
N SER A 64 0.61 12.44 0.74
CA SER A 64 -0.32 13.56 0.61
C SER A 64 -0.26 14.23 -0.76
N ARG A 65 0.86 14.10 -1.45
CA ARG A 65 1.00 14.68 -2.80
C ARG A 65 0.08 14.02 -3.81
N TYR A 66 -0.34 12.79 -3.54
CA TYR A 66 -1.18 12.01 -4.47
C TYR A 66 -2.63 11.96 -4.04
N ARG A 67 -2.97 12.60 -2.93
CA ARG A 67 -4.31 12.51 -2.36
C ARG A 67 -5.38 13.05 -3.29
N ASP A 68 -5.08 14.12 -4.01
CA ASP A 68 -6.03 14.77 -4.91
C ASP A 68 -5.96 14.25 -6.33
N ARG A 69 -5.11 13.25 -6.58
CA ARG A 69 -4.98 12.65 -7.90
C ARG A 69 -5.81 11.39 -7.98
N LEU A 70 -6.36 11.15 -9.17
CA LEU A 70 -7.07 9.91 -9.42
C LEU A 70 -6.13 8.70 -9.35
N PHE A 71 -4.93 8.84 -9.91
CA PHE A 71 -3.90 7.81 -9.90
C PHE A 71 -2.57 8.38 -9.43
N PRO A 72 -1.76 7.61 -8.71
CA PRO A 72 -2.07 6.29 -8.18
C PRO A 72 -3.02 6.36 -7.00
N ALA A 73 -3.89 5.37 -6.87
CA ALA A 73 -4.68 5.19 -5.67
C ALA A 73 -3.79 4.51 -4.62
N ILE A 74 -3.65 5.10 -3.46
CA ILE A 74 -2.81 4.56 -2.40
C ILE A 74 -3.70 3.99 -1.31
N ILE A 75 -3.55 2.69 -1.06
CA ILE A 75 -4.42 1.95 -0.15
C ILE A 75 -3.59 1.35 0.97
N LEU A 76 -3.98 1.63 2.21
CA LEU A 76 -3.28 1.10 3.38
C LEU A 76 -3.64 -0.35 3.62
N ILE A 77 -2.64 -1.15 3.96
CA ILE A 77 -2.83 -2.54 4.36
C ILE A 77 -2.18 -2.76 5.73
N PRO A 78 -2.65 -3.74 6.51
CA PRO A 78 -2.03 -4.02 7.80
C PRO A 78 -0.68 -4.67 7.63
N GLY A 79 0.29 -4.22 8.45
CA GLY A 79 1.58 -4.88 8.54
C GLY A 79 1.55 -5.90 9.66
N ILE A 80 2.43 -6.88 9.58
CA ILE A 80 2.51 -7.93 10.58
C ILE A 80 2.91 -7.36 11.95
N ARG A 81 3.84 -6.40 11.95
CA ARG A 81 4.38 -5.87 13.19
C ARG A 81 3.53 -4.82 13.88
N GLY A 82 2.66 -4.17 13.15
CA GLY A 82 1.81 -3.13 13.70
C GLY A 82 0.54 -3.66 14.33
N ASN A 83 0.49 -4.93 14.62
CA ASN A 83 -0.73 -5.59 15.05
C ASN A 83 -1.03 -5.37 16.53
N THR A 84 -1.41 -4.15 16.87
CA THR A 84 -2.15 -3.92 18.12
C THR A 84 -3.61 -3.98 17.68
N GLY A 85 -4.44 -4.69 18.41
CA GLY A 85 -5.81 -4.96 17.99
C GLY A 85 -6.56 -3.77 17.41
N GLU A 86 -6.39 -2.59 17.99
CA GLU A 86 -7.09 -1.40 17.52
C GLU A 86 -6.61 -0.92 16.15
N GLY A 87 -5.29 -0.87 15.95
CA GLY A 87 -4.73 -0.43 14.69
C GLY A 87 -5.13 -1.35 13.55
N VAL A 88 -5.07 -2.65 13.79
CA VAL A 88 -5.43 -3.64 12.79
C VAL A 88 -6.91 -3.54 12.44
N SER A 89 -7.76 -3.36 13.45
CA SER A 89 -9.19 -3.26 13.20
C SER A 89 -9.53 -2.09 12.29
N SER A 90 -8.91 -0.94 12.53
CA SER A 90 -9.16 0.26 11.73
C SER A 90 -8.67 0.09 10.29
N VAL A 91 -7.45 -0.42 10.12
CA VAL A 91 -6.87 -0.61 8.79
C VAL A 91 -7.62 -1.70 8.04
N LYS A 92 -7.94 -2.79 8.73
CA LYS A 92 -8.68 -3.88 8.14
C LYS A 92 -10.04 -3.40 7.62
N LYS A 93 -10.72 -2.57 8.38
CA LYS A 93 -12.00 -2.03 7.96
C LYS A 93 -11.87 -1.20 6.68
N SER A 94 -10.83 -0.38 6.60
CA SER A 94 -10.57 0.43 5.41
C SER A 94 -10.29 -0.45 4.20
N VAL A 95 -9.48 -1.48 4.37
CA VAL A 95 -9.15 -2.41 3.30
C VAL A 95 -10.40 -3.19 2.88
N GLU A 96 -11.19 -3.64 3.84
CA GLU A 96 -12.43 -4.36 3.53
C GLU A 96 -13.40 -3.49 2.75
N GLN A 97 -13.49 -2.22 3.06
CA GLN A 97 -14.37 -1.32 2.31
C GLN A 97 -13.90 -1.18 0.86
N ALA A 98 -12.61 -1.03 0.64
CA ALA A 98 -12.07 -0.90 -0.70
C ALA A 98 -12.21 -2.19 -1.49
N VAL A 99 -11.79 -3.30 -0.88
CA VAL A 99 -11.86 -4.61 -1.54
C VAL A 99 -13.30 -5.09 -1.64
N GLY A 100 -14.10 -4.83 -0.62
CA GLY A 100 -15.51 -5.19 -0.62
C GLY A 100 -16.27 -4.52 -1.74
N SER A 101 -15.96 -3.27 -2.04
CA SER A 101 -16.56 -2.58 -3.16
C SER A 101 -16.24 -3.27 -4.48
N ASP A 102 -14.98 -3.65 -4.66
CA ASP A 102 -14.56 -4.35 -5.87
C ASP A 102 -15.21 -5.71 -5.98
N ILE A 103 -15.26 -6.44 -4.88
CA ILE A 103 -15.87 -7.76 -4.86
C ILE A 103 -17.37 -7.69 -5.17
N LEU A 104 -18.04 -6.69 -4.62
CA LEU A 104 -19.47 -6.51 -4.89
C LEU A 104 -19.74 -6.21 -6.35
N PHE A 105 -18.83 -5.49 -6.99
CA PHE A 105 -18.96 -5.20 -8.41
C PHE A 105 -18.57 -6.36 -9.30
N SER A 106 -17.64 -7.19 -8.83
CA SER A 106 -17.16 -8.33 -9.60
C SER A 106 -17.94 -9.60 -9.30
N GLY A 107 -18.63 -9.60 -8.21
CA GLY A 107 -19.45 -10.73 -7.82
C GLY A 107 -20.91 -10.40 -7.90
#